data_609aad79ee1e7826e2b93cbbc3cdba8d
#
_entry.id   609aad79ee1e7826e2b93cbbc3cdba8d
#
_cell.length_a   1.000
_cell.length_b   1.000
_cell.length_c   1.000
_cell.angle_alpha   90.00
_cell.angle_beta   90.00
_cell.angle_gamma   90.00
#
_symmetry.space_group_name_H-M   'P 1'
#
loop_
_entity.id
_entity.type
_entity.pdbx_description
1 polymer ?
#
loop_
_entity_poly.entity_id
_entity_poly.type
_entity_poly.pdbx_seq_one_letter_code
_entity_poly.pdbx_strand_id
1 'polypeptide(L)'
;MQEPQYTNHTIRVLMIKIAEAKLPCLSIMNMPPLPYLKRIPALAEMELEEAYTNAQVWQRFKPGLVSLCSPDPQAFRPPEEAANVLHVGLPTNFKAAAFADEAHNLLLRELEADIDAVKLDGRDVPVKLKVFDSLFVPLAKWSMLLTGNYRCISLHEPKSIRNAVHDDLKLSQSIYDHVDAIARRLGADPKDQVPFEKYAKAAESLLKPSSAARAVSNGAPFIERVDLLVKLISYQLGVPNAEIDRTVQIVDQKLNERIVAGESSAP
;
A
#
# COMPACT_ATOMS: atom_id res chain seq x y z
N MET A 1 4.02 -4.47 4.32
CA MET A 1 3.20 -4.79 5.51
C MET A 1 2.24 -5.87 5.10
N GLN A 2 1.99 -6.81 5.97
CA GLN A 2 1.16 -7.96 5.67
C GLN A 2 -0.27 -7.67 6.16
N GLU A 3 -1.28 -7.94 5.36
CA GLU A 3 -2.68 -7.99 5.76
C GLU A 3 -2.98 -8.93 6.96
N PRO A 4 -2.08 -9.87 7.38
CA PRO A 4 -2.31 -10.73 8.53
C PRO A 4 -2.73 -10.00 9.80
N GLN A 5 -2.42 -8.71 9.91
CA GLN A 5 -2.87 -7.90 11.05
C GLN A 5 -4.39 -7.84 11.16
N TYR A 6 -5.11 -7.78 10.03
CA TYR A 6 -6.57 -7.66 10.02
C TYR A 6 -7.30 -9.00 10.02
N THR A 7 -6.60 -10.11 9.79
CA THR A 7 -7.13 -11.46 9.96
C THR A 7 -7.07 -11.90 11.42
N ASN A 8 -6.20 -11.30 12.23
CA ASN A 8 -6.10 -11.59 13.66
C ASN A 8 -7.38 -11.14 14.38
N HIS A 9 -7.98 -12.05 15.16
CA HIS A 9 -9.21 -11.80 15.91
C HIS A 9 -9.11 -10.56 16.80
N THR A 10 -8.01 -10.39 17.52
CA THR A 10 -7.78 -9.26 18.45
C THR A 10 -7.77 -7.93 17.71
N ILE A 11 -7.12 -7.86 16.55
CA ILE A 11 -7.07 -6.64 15.75
C ILE A 11 -8.43 -6.31 15.15
N ARG A 12 -9.18 -7.31 14.66
CA ARG A 12 -10.55 -7.10 14.18
C ARG A 12 -11.46 -6.53 15.27
N VAL A 13 -11.38 -7.08 16.49
CA VAL A 13 -12.15 -6.58 17.64
C VAL A 13 -11.76 -5.13 17.95
N LEU A 14 -10.47 -4.80 17.95
CA LEU A 14 -9.99 -3.43 18.16
C LEU A 14 -10.50 -2.49 17.07
N MET A 15 -10.42 -2.85 15.80
CA MET A 15 -10.94 -2.06 14.71
C MET A 15 -12.45 -1.80 14.82
N ILE A 16 -13.22 -2.81 15.21
CA ILE A 16 -14.66 -2.66 15.45
C ILE A 16 -14.91 -1.63 16.56
N LYS A 17 -14.19 -1.70 17.67
CA LYS A 17 -14.30 -0.73 18.77
C LYS A 17 -13.93 0.70 18.35
N ILE A 18 -12.89 0.85 17.53
CA ILE A 18 -12.49 2.16 16.98
C ILE A 18 -13.61 2.74 16.10
N ALA A 19 -14.20 1.89 15.24
CA ALA A 19 -15.30 2.30 14.37
C ALA A 19 -16.56 2.70 15.17
N GLU A 20 -16.93 1.90 16.18
CA GLU A 20 -18.07 2.17 17.08
C GLU A 20 -17.87 3.46 17.89
N ALA A 21 -16.64 3.71 18.36
CA ALA A 21 -16.27 4.92 19.06
C ALA A 21 -16.18 6.15 18.15
N LYS A 22 -16.31 5.97 16.82
CA LYS A 22 -16.20 7.02 15.80
C LYS A 22 -14.87 7.81 15.89
N LEU A 23 -13.80 7.12 16.22
CA LEU A 23 -12.47 7.73 16.29
C LEU A 23 -11.87 7.89 14.89
N PRO A 24 -11.08 8.97 14.64
CA PRO A 24 -10.30 9.06 13.43
C PRO A 24 -9.25 7.96 13.38
N CYS A 25 -9.07 7.36 12.20
CA CYS A 25 -8.15 6.25 11.98
C CYS A 25 -7.20 6.57 10.83
N LEU A 26 -5.92 6.71 11.12
CA LEU A 26 -4.86 6.83 10.11
C LEU A 26 -4.25 5.45 9.86
N SER A 27 -4.49 4.89 8.68
CA SER A 27 -3.92 3.62 8.26
C SER A 27 -2.55 3.80 7.64
N ILE A 28 -1.51 3.24 8.26
CA ILE A 28 -0.12 3.30 7.75
C ILE A 28 0.15 2.02 6.96
N MET A 29 -0.19 2.04 5.66
CA MET A 29 -0.12 0.87 4.78
C MET A 29 -0.13 1.29 3.30
N ASN A 30 0.19 0.36 2.38
CA ASN A 30 0.09 0.61 0.95
C ASN A 30 -1.30 0.28 0.38
N MET A 31 -1.99 -0.70 0.99
CA MET A 31 -3.37 -1.03 0.61
C MET A 31 -4.32 0.02 1.19
N PRO A 32 -5.00 0.83 0.36
CA PRO A 32 -5.91 1.85 0.89
C PRO A 32 -7.10 1.19 1.59
N PRO A 33 -7.49 1.66 2.78
CA PRO A 33 -8.73 1.23 3.41
C PRO A 33 -9.95 1.46 2.52
N LEU A 34 -10.90 0.54 2.48
CA LEU A 34 -12.09 0.67 1.66
C LEU A 34 -12.88 1.98 1.93
N PRO A 35 -13.12 2.42 3.20
CA PRO A 35 -13.77 3.69 3.48
C PRO A 35 -12.96 4.91 3.03
N TYR A 36 -11.63 4.81 2.93
CA TYR A 36 -10.81 5.87 2.35
C TYR A 36 -11.07 6.01 0.84
N LEU A 37 -11.11 4.90 0.11
CA LEU A 37 -11.40 4.90 -1.33
C LEU A 37 -12.78 5.49 -1.62
N LYS A 38 -13.78 5.24 -0.78
CA LYS A 38 -15.15 5.79 -0.93
C LYS A 38 -15.23 7.31 -0.75
N ARG A 39 -14.15 7.97 -0.31
CA ARG A 39 -14.02 9.45 -0.34
C ARG A 39 -13.70 10.00 -1.73
N ILE A 40 -13.26 9.15 -2.65
CA ILE A 40 -12.99 9.52 -4.04
C ILE A 40 -14.27 9.28 -4.84
N PRO A 41 -14.91 10.33 -5.40
CA PRO A 41 -16.24 10.20 -6.01
C PRO A 41 -16.31 9.13 -7.10
N ALA A 42 -15.26 9.00 -7.92
CA ALA A 42 -15.20 7.98 -8.98
C ALA A 42 -15.12 6.53 -8.46
N LEU A 43 -14.75 6.32 -7.19
CA LEU A 43 -14.65 5.00 -6.56
C LEU A 43 -15.79 4.70 -5.58
N ALA A 44 -16.66 5.67 -5.30
CA ALA A 44 -17.67 5.55 -4.24
C ALA A 44 -18.61 4.36 -4.44
N GLU A 45 -19.01 4.09 -5.68
CA GLU A 45 -19.95 3.04 -6.05
C GLU A 45 -19.27 1.80 -6.68
N MET A 46 -17.93 1.79 -6.76
CA MET A 46 -17.23 0.63 -7.32
C MET A 46 -17.22 -0.55 -6.35
N GLU A 47 -17.37 -1.75 -6.89
CA GLU A 47 -17.26 -3.02 -6.16
C GLU A 47 -15.78 -3.40 -6.04
N LEU A 48 -15.18 -3.17 -4.87
CA LEU A 48 -13.76 -3.35 -4.61
C LEU A 48 -13.48 -4.35 -3.46
N GLU A 49 -14.51 -4.91 -2.86
CA GLU A 49 -14.46 -5.76 -1.68
C GLU A 49 -13.61 -7.02 -1.88
N GLU A 50 -13.58 -7.56 -3.10
CA GLU A 50 -12.78 -8.74 -3.46
C GLU A 50 -11.27 -8.55 -3.20
N ALA A 51 -10.78 -7.32 -3.27
CA ALA A 51 -9.38 -7.02 -2.96
C ALA A 51 -9.04 -7.10 -1.45
N TYR A 52 -10.03 -7.31 -0.57
CA TYR A 52 -9.86 -7.28 0.88
C TYR A 52 -10.25 -8.60 1.52
N THR A 53 -9.37 -9.17 2.34
CA THR A 53 -9.65 -10.42 3.09
C THR A 53 -10.82 -10.23 4.09
N ASN A 54 -11.01 -9.01 4.63
CA ASN A 54 -12.05 -8.68 5.60
C ASN A 54 -12.71 -7.33 5.30
N ALA A 55 -13.30 -7.18 4.13
CA ALA A 55 -14.00 -5.96 3.72
C ALA A 55 -15.07 -5.51 4.75
N GLN A 56 -15.74 -6.47 5.41
CA GLN A 56 -16.78 -6.22 6.41
C GLN A 56 -16.31 -5.39 7.62
N VAL A 57 -15.04 -5.49 8.00
CA VAL A 57 -14.49 -4.68 9.09
C VAL A 57 -14.40 -3.21 8.65
N TRP A 58 -13.98 -2.97 7.42
CA TRP A 58 -13.88 -1.63 6.85
C TRP A 58 -15.24 -0.97 6.63
N GLN A 59 -16.27 -1.74 6.32
CA GLN A 59 -17.64 -1.23 6.14
C GLN A 59 -18.23 -0.62 7.41
N ARG A 60 -17.66 -0.90 8.60
CA ARG A 60 -18.08 -0.30 9.87
C ARG A 60 -17.57 1.14 10.05
N PHE A 61 -16.56 1.54 9.31
CA PHE A 61 -15.99 2.88 9.41
C PHE A 61 -16.73 3.88 8.52
N LYS A 62 -16.96 5.06 9.04
CA LYS A 62 -17.42 6.18 8.21
C LYS A 62 -16.26 6.65 7.31
N PRO A 63 -16.47 6.87 6.01
CA PRO A 63 -15.40 7.26 5.10
C PRO A 63 -14.60 8.48 5.57
N GLY A 64 -15.25 9.51 6.09
CA GLY A 64 -14.59 10.73 6.58
C GLY A 64 -13.68 10.55 7.80
N LEU A 65 -13.83 9.46 8.55
CA LEU A 65 -13.02 9.14 9.72
C LEU A 65 -11.79 8.28 9.40
N VAL A 66 -11.59 7.90 8.15
CA VAL A 66 -10.43 7.08 7.76
C VAL A 66 -9.56 7.83 6.79
N SER A 67 -8.25 7.84 7.07
CA SER A 67 -7.25 8.36 6.16
C SER A 67 -6.13 7.36 5.94
N LEU A 68 -5.38 7.57 4.86
CA LEU A 68 -4.28 6.73 4.44
C LEU A 68 -2.95 7.47 4.62
N CYS A 69 -1.99 6.77 5.18
CA CYS A 69 -0.59 7.18 5.21
C CYS A 69 0.24 6.13 4.48
N SER A 70 0.84 6.53 3.37
CA SER A 70 1.73 5.66 2.61
C SER A 70 3.14 5.74 3.16
N PRO A 71 3.70 4.64 3.75
CA PRO A 71 5.07 4.62 4.26
C PRO A 71 6.08 4.49 3.14
N ASP A 72 7.29 5.02 3.34
CA ASP A 72 8.41 4.74 2.45
C ASP A 72 8.78 3.24 2.51
N PRO A 73 9.08 2.59 1.37
CA PRO A 73 9.47 1.19 1.35
C PRO A 73 10.84 0.90 2.04
N GLN A 74 11.61 1.93 2.32
CA GLN A 74 12.88 1.82 3.06
C GLN A 74 12.69 1.78 4.58
N ALA A 75 11.49 2.06 5.08
CA ALA A 75 11.16 1.89 6.48
C ALA A 75 10.53 0.50 6.70
N PHE A 76 11.13 -0.30 7.59
CA PHE A 76 10.60 -1.62 7.91
C PHE A 76 10.86 -1.98 9.36
N ARG A 77 10.05 -2.88 9.87
CA ARG A 77 10.21 -3.44 11.20
C ARG A 77 10.87 -4.80 11.07
N PRO A 78 12.10 -5.00 11.59
CA PRO A 78 12.76 -6.29 11.59
C PRO A 78 11.96 -7.30 12.44
N PRO A 79 11.69 -8.51 11.94
CA PRO A 79 10.93 -9.51 12.70
C PRO A 79 11.68 -10.03 13.93
N GLU A 80 13.01 -9.98 13.92
CA GLU A 80 13.91 -10.40 14.99
C GLU A 80 14.05 -9.39 16.12
N GLU A 81 13.57 -8.16 15.93
CA GLU A 81 13.69 -7.11 16.94
C GLU A 81 12.36 -6.83 17.67
N ALA A 82 12.43 -6.02 18.72
CA ALA A 82 11.24 -5.63 19.47
C ALA A 82 10.23 -4.89 18.59
N ALA A 83 8.94 -5.04 18.89
CA ALA A 83 7.86 -4.52 18.06
C ALA A 83 7.84 -2.98 17.88
N ASN A 84 8.55 -2.25 18.74
CA ASN A 84 8.72 -0.79 18.69
C ASN A 84 9.98 -0.34 17.94
N VAL A 85 10.76 -1.27 17.36
CA VAL A 85 11.95 -0.93 16.57
C VAL A 85 11.55 -0.76 15.10
N LEU A 86 11.93 0.38 14.52
CA LEU A 86 11.76 0.69 13.10
C LEU A 86 13.14 0.98 12.49
N HIS A 87 13.53 0.18 11.49
CA HIS A 87 14.71 0.49 10.69
C HIS A 87 14.33 1.43 9.55
N VAL A 88 15.10 2.51 9.42
CA VAL A 88 14.92 3.55 8.40
C VAL A 88 16.20 3.67 7.59
N GLY A 89 16.17 3.21 6.35
CA GLY A 89 17.35 3.22 5.47
C GLY A 89 17.62 4.57 4.79
N LEU A 90 16.59 5.39 4.63
CA LEU A 90 16.65 6.74 4.06
C LEU A 90 15.76 7.67 4.87
N PRO A 91 15.89 9.01 4.75
CA PRO A 91 14.93 9.96 5.30
C PRO A 91 13.51 9.55 4.87
N THR A 92 12.75 9.03 5.81
CA THR A 92 11.45 8.44 5.53
C THR A 92 10.39 9.50 5.58
N ASN A 93 9.68 9.66 4.48
CA ASN A 93 8.48 10.46 4.41
C ASN A 93 7.26 9.55 4.52
N PHE A 94 6.51 9.70 5.59
CA PHE A 94 5.18 9.17 5.72
C PHE A 94 4.23 10.18 5.09
N LYS A 95 3.62 9.84 3.96
CA LYS A 95 2.72 10.72 3.21
C LYS A 95 1.29 10.38 3.59
N ALA A 96 0.69 11.23 4.41
CA ALA A 96 -0.69 11.11 4.85
C ALA A 96 -1.61 12.00 4.03
N ALA A 97 -2.79 11.51 3.67
CA ALA A 97 -3.86 12.35 3.18
C ALA A 97 -4.64 12.96 4.37
N ALA A 98 -5.19 14.14 4.18
CA ALA A 98 -6.05 14.77 5.15
C ALA A 98 -7.34 13.97 5.39
N PHE A 99 -7.93 14.07 6.59
CA PHE A 99 -9.28 13.61 6.89
C PHE A 99 -10.33 14.50 6.21
N ALA A 100 -11.59 14.10 6.27
CA ALA A 100 -12.69 14.94 5.79
C ALA A 100 -13.04 16.07 6.77
N ASP A 101 -12.71 15.90 8.05
CA ASP A 101 -13.00 16.85 9.12
C ASP A 101 -11.77 17.68 9.49
N GLU A 102 -11.93 19.00 9.57
CA GLU A 102 -10.82 19.92 9.84
C GLU A 102 -10.27 19.76 11.26
N ALA A 103 -11.07 19.41 12.24
CA ALA A 103 -10.58 19.20 13.60
C ALA A 103 -9.59 18.02 13.64
N HIS A 104 -9.85 16.95 12.87
CA HIS A 104 -8.92 15.83 12.74
C HIS A 104 -7.67 16.20 11.94
N ASN A 105 -7.77 17.13 10.99
CA ASN A 105 -6.62 17.64 10.25
C ASN A 105 -5.70 18.48 11.12
N LEU A 106 -6.24 19.27 12.02
CA LEU A 106 -5.44 20.02 12.98
C LEU A 106 -4.59 19.09 13.84
N LEU A 107 -5.19 18.03 14.40
CA LEU A 107 -4.45 17.02 15.18
C LEU A 107 -3.35 16.34 14.33
N LEU A 108 -3.64 16.04 13.09
CA LEU A 108 -2.67 15.37 12.19
C LEU A 108 -1.51 16.32 11.83
N ARG A 109 -1.77 17.61 11.65
CA ARG A 109 -0.75 18.63 11.39
C ARG A 109 0.06 18.97 12.64
N GLU A 110 -0.53 18.95 13.83
CA GLU A 110 0.19 19.03 15.09
C GLU A 110 1.17 17.87 15.22
N LEU A 111 0.74 16.63 14.93
CA LEU A 111 1.62 15.45 14.91
C LEU A 111 2.75 15.59 13.86
N GLU A 112 2.47 16.16 12.67
CA GLU A 112 3.50 16.48 11.67
C GLU A 112 4.56 17.43 12.25
N ALA A 113 4.11 18.50 12.91
CA ALA A 113 4.99 19.49 13.50
C ALA A 113 5.80 18.91 14.68
N ASP A 114 5.18 18.12 15.54
CA ASP A 114 5.84 17.46 16.67
C ASP A 114 6.95 16.51 16.18
N ILE A 115 6.69 15.71 15.16
CA ILE A 115 7.69 14.80 14.56
C ILE A 115 8.84 15.62 13.95
N ASP A 116 8.55 16.71 13.24
CA ASP A 116 9.59 17.59 12.66
C ASP A 116 10.45 18.28 13.74
N ALA A 117 9.89 18.52 14.94
CA ALA A 117 10.60 19.13 16.05
C ALA A 117 11.52 18.17 16.82
N VAL A 118 11.35 16.86 16.67
CA VAL A 118 12.14 15.86 17.41
C VAL A 118 13.60 15.90 16.99
N LYS A 119 14.49 15.94 17.99
CA LYS A 119 15.94 15.84 17.81
C LYS A 119 16.47 14.60 18.53
N LEU A 120 17.41 13.93 17.93
CA LEU A 120 18.22 12.88 18.54
C LEU A 120 19.69 13.33 18.54
N ASP A 121 20.29 13.47 19.70
CA ASP A 121 21.65 13.98 19.86
C ASP A 121 21.89 15.33 19.14
N GLY A 122 20.89 16.23 19.21
CA GLY A 122 20.93 17.56 18.58
C GLY A 122 20.74 17.57 17.06
N ARG A 123 20.46 16.43 16.44
CA ARG A 123 20.23 16.27 14.99
C ARG A 123 18.76 15.95 14.70
N ASP A 124 18.30 16.32 13.52
CA ASP A 124 16.98 15.92 13.03
C ASP A 124 16.87 14.40 12.93
N VAL A 125 15.74 13.85 13.36
CA VAL A 125 15.45 12.42 13.09
C VAL A 125 15.15 12.20 11.61
N PRO A 126 15.56 11.05 11.04
CA PRO A 126 15.36 10.75 9.61
C PRO A 126 13.92 10.28 9.31
N VAL A 127 12.94 10.68 10.13
CA VAL A 127 11.52 10.32 9.97
C VAL A 127 10.73 11.59 9.83
N LYS A 128 9.92 11.67 8.78
CA LYS A 128 9.04 12.80 8.51
C LYS A 128 7.64 12.33 8.17
N LEU A 129 6.66 12.90 8.84
CA LEU A 129 5.27 12.86 8.42
C LEU A 129 5.00 14.09 7.55
N LYS A 130 4.30 13.90 6.43
CA LYS A 130 3.81 14.99 5.59
C LYS A 130 2.33 14.79 5.30
N VAL A 131 1.53 15.80 5.63
CA VAL A 131 0.09 15.80 5.42
C VAL A 131 -0.25 16.56 4.14
N PHE A 132 -1.05 15.94 3.28
CA PHE A 132 -1.47 16.46 1.99
C PHE A 132 -3.00 16.55 1.93
N ASP A 133 -3.50 17.61 1.33
CA ASP A 133 -4.95 17.77 1.11
C ASP A 133 -5.48 16.84 0.01
N SER A 134 -4.61 16.45 -0.91
CA SER A 134 -4.96 15.48 -1.98
C SER A 134 -5.05 14.05 -1.45
N LEU A 135 -6.15 13.38 -1.77
CA LEU A 135 -6.33 11.94 -1.52
C LEU A 135 -5.43 11.06 -2.42
N PHE A 136 -4.84 11.62 -3.47
CA PHE A 136 -4.07 10.85 -4.44
C PHE A 136 -2.58 10.76 -4.13
N VAL A 137 -2.02 11.63 -3.28
CA VAL A 137 -0.60 11.59 -2.93
C VAL A 137 -0.19 10.25 -2.32
N PRO A 138 -0.92 9.65 -1.34
CA PRO A 138 -0.59 8.31 -0.88
C PRO A 138 -0.78 7.21 -1.94
N LEU A 139 -1.71 7.40 -2.89
CA LEU A 139 -2.02 6.46 -3.96
C LEU A 139 -1.02 6.49 -5.12
N ALA A 140 -0.16 7.51 -5.20
CA ALA A 140 0.90 7.59 -6.22
C ALA A 140 1.84 6.37 -6.23
N LYS A 141 1.85 5.59 -5.14
CA LYS A 141 2.58 4.32 -5.10
C LYS A 141 1.97 3.20 -5.94
N TRP A 142 0.73 3.28 -6.35
CA TRP A 142 0.11 2.23 -7.15
C TRP A 142 0.93 1.88 -8.39
N SER A 143 1.39 2.90 -9.14
CA SER A 143 2.24 2.71 -10.32
C SER A 143 3.53 1.96 -9.97
N MET A 144 4.20 2.34 -8.87
CA MET A 144 5.42 1.69 -8.39
C MET A 144 5.17 0.25 -7.95
N LEU A 145 4.08 0.02 -7.22
CA LEU A 145 3.72 -1.30 -6.69
C LEU A 145 3.44 -2.28 -7.83
N LEU A 146 2.63 -1.88 -8.82
CA LEU A 146 2.29 -2.72 -9.97
C LEU A 146 3.50 -2.97 -10.87
N THR A 147 4.34 -1.95 -11.09
CA THR A 147 5.50 -2.06 -11.98
C THR A 147 6.64 -2.87 -11.36
N GLY A 148 6.90 -2.74 -10.07
CA GLY A 148 8.04 -3.37 -9.39
C GLY A 148 7.63 -4.40 -8.34
N ASN A 149 6.92 -3.97 -7.29
CA ASN A 149 6.75 -4.79 -6.09
C ASN A 149 6.02 -6.12 -6.34
N TYR A 150 4.90 -6.11 -7.06
CA TYR A 150 4.15 -7.35 -7.36
C TYR A 150 4.85 -8.18 -8.44
N ARG A 151 5.56 -7.57 -9.37
CA ARG A 151 6.36 -8.28 -10.39
C ARG A 151 7.63 -8.94 -9.83
N CYS A 152 7.98 -8.67 -8.55
CA CYS A 152 8.95 -9.47 -7.82
C CYS A 152 8.44 -10.89 -7.53
N ILE A 153 7.12 -11.09 -7.45
CA ILE A 153 6.50 -12.41 -7.28
C ILE A 153 6.54 -13.11 -8.63
N SER A 154 7.14 -14.29 -8.69
CA SER A 154 7.25 -15.10 -9.90
C SER A 154 6.89 -16.54 -9.61
N LEU A 155 6.64 -17.33 -10.65
CA LEU A 155 6.36 -18.77 -10.51
C LEU A 155 7.56 -19.55 -9.98
N HIS A 156 8.76 -19.01 -10.15
CA HIS A 156 10.02 -19.59 -9.68
C HIS A 156 10.56 -18.78 -8.48
N GLU A 157 11.83 -18.41 -8.53
CA GLU A 157 12.46 -17.58 -7.49
C GLU A 157 12.01 -16.11 -7.57
N PRO A 158 11.82 -15.45 -6.43
CA PRO A 158 11.43 -14.04 -6.40
C PRO A 158 12.53 -13.16 -6.98
N LYS A 159 12.15 -12.19 -7.79
CA LYS A 159 13.06 -11.18 -8.36
C LYS A 159 13.32 -10.04 -7.39
N SER A 160 14.49 -9.38 -7.51
CA SER A 160 14.68 -8.07 -6.90
C SER A 160 13.78 -7.01 -7.55
N ILE A 161 13.48 -5.92 -6.84
CA ILE A 161 12.72 -4.80 -7.42
C ILE A 161 13.48 -4.23 -8.62
N ARG A 162 14.81 -4.10 -8.52
CA ARG A 162 15.65 -3.71 -9.64
C ARG A 162 15.39 -4.57 -10.88
N ASN A 163 15.47 -5.88 -10.76
CA ASN A 163 15.26 -6.77 -11.91
C ASN A 163 13.83 -6.72 -12.43
N ALA A 164 12.83 -6.67 -11.53
CA ALA A 164 11.43 -6.55 -11.92
C ALA A 164 11.18 -5.28 -12.78
N VAL A 165 11.90 -4.20 -12.51
CA VAL A 165 11.78 -2.94 -13.25
C VAL A 165 12.68 -2.89 -14.49
N HIS A 166 13.93 -3.34 -14.39
CA HIS A 166 14.96 -3.09 -15.41
C HIS A 166 15.19 -4.24 -16.40
N ASP A 167 14.72 -5.47 -16.14
CA ASP A 167 14.82 -6.57 -17.10
C ASP A 167 14.08 -6.24 -18.42
N ASP A 168 12.97 -5.47 -18.33
CA ASP A 168 12.25 -4.89 -19.45
C ASP A 168 11.73 -3.50 -19.08
N LEU A 169 12.53 -2.48 -19.36
CA LEU A 169 12.22 -1.10 -18.99
C LEU A 169 11.03 -0.53 -19.79
N LYS A 170 10.84 -0.97 -21.04
CA LYS A 170 9.71 -0.51 -21.87
C LYS A 170 8.38 -1.06 -21.34
N LEU A 171 8.35 -2.34 -21.01
CA LEU A 171 7.18 -2.94 -20.39
C LEU A 171 6.88 -2.31 -19.03
N SER A 172 7.92 -2.06 -18.23
CA SER A 172 7.80 -1.41 -16.94
C SER A 172 7.20 0.00 -17.05
N GLN A 173 7.66 0.78 -18.03
CA GLN A 173 7.10 2.10 -18.30
C GLN A 173 5.64 2.00 -18.74
N SER A 174 5.31 1.08 -19.65
CA SER A 174 3.94 0.89 -20.12
C SER A 174 2.96 0.56 -18.99
N ILE A 175 3.34 -0.32 -18.04
CA ILE A 175 2.54 -0.62 -16.87
C ILE A 175 2.40 0.61 -15.96
N TYR A 176 3.50 1.29 -15.71
CA TYR A 176 3.54 2.48 -14.86
C TYR A 176 2.62 3.57 -15.38
N ASP A 177 2.75 3.91 -16.67
CA ASP A 177 1.96 4.96 -17.34
C ASP A 177 0.47 4.58 -17.37
N HIS A 178 0.16 3.30 -17.53
CA HIS A 178 -1.23 2.82 -17.51
C HIS A 178 -1.86 3.03 -16.11
N VAL A 179 -1.14 2.69 -15.03
CA VAL A 179 -1.64 2.87 -13.66
C VAL A 179 -1.72 4.35 -13.28
N ASP A 180 -0.76 5.17 -13.72
CA ASP A 180 -0.82 6.63 -13.56
C ASP A 180 -2.05 7.22 -14.27
N ALA A 181 -2.34 6.75 -15.49
CA ALA A 181 -3.54 7.16 -16.23
C ALA A 181 -4.84 6.76 -15.52
N ILE A 182 -4.88 5.59 -14.86
CA ILE A 182 -6.01 5.20 -13.99
C ILE A 182 -6.18 6.22 -12.86
N ALA A 183 -5.12 6.54 -12.11
CA ALA A 183 -5.18 7.51 -11.01
C ALA A 183 -5.67 8.88 -11.48
N ARG A 184 -5.18 9.36 -12.62
CA ARG A 184 -5.64 10.63 -13.23
C ARG A 184 -7.10 10.58 -13.64
N ARG A 185 -7.55 9.47 -14.19
CA ARG A 185 -8.96 9.29 -14.58
C ARG A 185 -9.90 9.28 -13.37
N LEU A 186 -9.39 8.88 -12.21
CA LEU A 186 -10.09 8.95 -10.92
C LEU A 186 -10.09 10.36 -10.32
N GLY A 187 -9.29 11.29 -10.85
CA GLY A 187 -9.21 12.68 -10.42
C GLY A 187 -7.86 13.12 -9.83
N ALA A 188 -6.82 12.30 -9.94
CA ALA A 188 -5.48 12.69 -9.47
C ALA A 188 -4.91 13.86 -10.28
N ASP A 189 -4.35 14.85 -9.59
CA ASP A 189 -3.58 15.90 -10.25
C ASP A 189 -2.21 15.31 -10.68
N PRO A 190 -1.68 15.67 -11.86
CA PRO A 190 -0.33 15.25 -12.28
C PRO A 190 0.78 15.51 -11.26
N LYS A 191 0.68 16.59 -10.48
CA LYS A 191 1.65 16.93 -9.43
C LYS A 191 1.64 15.95 -8.24
N ASP A 192 0.56 15.21 -8.03
CA ASP A 192 0.44 14.21 -6.98
C ASP A 192 1.14 12.90 -7.35
N GLN A 193 1.47 12.73 -8.63
CA GLN A 193 2.09 11.52 -9.16
C GLN A 193 3.62 11.64 -9.19
N VAL A 194 4.30 10.50 -9.28
CA VAL A 194 5.75 10.43 -9.41
C VAL A 194 6.11 10.06 -10.85
N PRO A 195 6.99 10.78 -11.54
CA PRO A 195 7.43 10.40 -12.89
C PRO A 195 8.11 9.03 -12.90
N PHE A 196 7.90 8.26 -13.97
CA PHE A 196 8.49 6.91 -14.13
C PHE A 196 10.02 6.93 -14.01
N GLU A 197 10.69 7.90 -14.63
CA GLU A 197 12.14 8.01 -14.64
C GLU A 197 12.71 8.15 -13.22
N LYS A 198 12.01 8.89 -12.36
CA LYS A 198 12.38 9.04 -10.95
C LYS A 198 12.26 7.72 -10.21
N TYR A 199 11.19 6.96 -10.46
CA TYR A 199 11.00 5.64 -9.86
C TYR A 199 12.02 4.63 -10.40
N ALA A 200 12.21 4.55 -11.71
CA ALA A 200 13.18 3.65 -12.35
C ALA A 200 14.59 3.87 -11.79
N LYS A 201 15.00 5.15 -11.66
CA LYS A 201 16.28 5.51 -11.04
C LYS A 201 16.40 5.04 -9.60
N ALA A 202 15.36 5.22 -8.79
CA ALA A 202 15.35 4.74 -7.41
C ALA A 202 15.42 3.20 -7.34
N ALA A 203 14.77 2.51 -8.26
CA ALA A 203 14.75 1.04 -8.32
C ALA A 203 16.12 0.41 -8.58
N GLU A 204 17.08 1.13 -9.19
CA GLU A 204 18.46 0.65 -9.40
C GLU A 204 19.14 0.19 -8.10
N SER A 205 18.83 0.84 -6.99
CA SER A 205 19.39 0.54 -5.66
C SER A 205 18.63 -0.56 -4.89
N LEU A 206 17.46 -0.99 -5.38
CA LEU A 206 16.57 -1.92 -4.68
C LEU A 206 16.89 -3.38 -5.07
N LEU A 207 17.99 -3.91 -4.52
CA LEU A 207 18.56 -5.22 -4.87
C LEU A 207 17.84 -6.41 -4.21
N LYS A 208 16.88 -6.18 -3.33
CA LYS A 208 16.10 -7.22 -2.66
C LYS A 208 14.69 -7.33 -3.27
N PRO A 209 14.06 -8.52 -3.18
CA PRO A 209 12.63 -8.64 -3.50
C PRO A 209 11.79 -7.73 -2.62
N SER A 210 10.61 -7.37 -3.12
CA SER A 210 9.63 -6.59 -2.35
C SER A 210 9.20 -7.30 -1.06
N SER A 211 8.63 -6.55 -0.12
CA SER A 211 8.07 -7.13 1.11
C SER A 211 6.96 -8.14 0.82
N ALA A 212 6.11 -7.88 -0.19
CA ALA A 212 5.07 -8.81 -0.64
C ALA A 212 5.69 -10.11 -1.17
N ALA A 213 6.71 -10.03 -2.04
CA ALA A 213 7.38 -11.21 -2.58
C ALA A 213 8.07 -12.03 -1.48
N ARG A 214 8.74 -11.37 -0.55
CA ARG A 214 9.35 -12.06 0.61
C ARG A 214 8.30 -12.73 1.50
N ALA A 215 7.17 -12.05 1.75
CA ALA A 215 6.09 -12.61 2.54
C ALA A 215 5.53 -13.89 1.90
N VAL A 216 5.22 -13.84 0.61
CA VAL A 216 4.74 -15.01 -0.14
C VAL A 216 5.78 -16.14 -0.12
N SER A 217 7.05 -15.84 -0.37
CA SER A 217 8.13 -16.85 -0.32
C SER A 217 8.29 -17.49 1.06
N ASN A 218 8.03 -16.73 2.13
CA ASN A 218 8.06 -17.21 3.51
C ASN A 218 6.77 -17.89 3.96
N GLY A 219 5.84 -18.16 3.04
CA GLY A 219 4.62 -18.91 3.32
C GLY A 219 3.46 -18.08 3.85
N ALA A 220 3.48 -16.75 3.73
CA ALA A 220 2.34 -15.94 4.11
C ALA A 220 1.12 -16.29 3.24
N PRO A 221 -0.04 -16.67 3.84
CA PRO A 221 -1.24 -17.01 3.10
C PRO A 221 -1.97 -15.79 2.54
N PHE A 222 -1.68 -14.60 3.07
CA PHE A 222 -2.30 -13.33 2.68
C PHE A 222 -1.24 -12.22 2.60
N ILE A 223 -1.43 -11.32 1.64
CA ILE A 223 -0.67 -10.07 1.48
C ILE A 223 -1.62 -8.92 1.15
N GLU A 224 -1.15 -7.67 1.20
CA GLU A 224 -1.87 -6.54 0.63
C GLU A 224 -2.05 -6.75 -0.89
N ARG A 225 -3.27 -6.56 -1.40
CA ARG A 225 -3.65 -6.86 -2.80
C ARG A 225 -3.94 -5.60 -3.61
N VAL A 226 -3.00 -4.66 -3.61
CA VAL A 226 -3.11 -3.46 -4.47
C VAL A 226 -3.12 -3.84 -5.97
N ASP A 227 -2.47 -4.94 -6.33
CA ASP A 227 -2.53 -5.50 -7.68
C ASP A 227 -3.97 -5.84 -8.11
N LEU A 228 -4.69 -6.59 -7.27
CA LEU A 228 -6.08 -6.94 -7.50
C LEU A 228 -6.99 -5.70 -7.44
N LEU A 229 -6.77 -4.79 -6.48
CA LEU A 229 -7.51 -3.53 -6.39
C LEU A 229 -7.41 -2.72 -7.69
N VAL A 230 -6.21 -2.50 -8.21
CA VAL A 230 -6.00 -1.76 -9.46
C VAL A 230 -6.61 -2.49 -10.65
N LYS A 231 -6.53 -3.83 -10.70
CA LYS A 231 -7.22 -4.64 -11.71
C LYS A 231 -8.73 -4.38 -11.67
N LEU A 232 -9.39 -4.52 -10.51
CA LEU A 232 -10.84 -4.29 -10.37
C LEU A 232 -11.25 -2.91 -10.82
N ILE A 233 -10.49 -1.87 -10.42
CA ILE A 233 -10.71 -0.51 -10.86
C ILE A 233 -10.58 -0.38 -12.39
N SER A 234 -9.52 -0.96 -12.97
CA SER A 234 -9.28 -0.87 -14.42
C SER A 234 -10.42 -1.49 -15.23
N TYR A 235 -10.97 -2.62 -14.79
CA TYR A 235 -12.11 -3.27 -15.44
C TYR A 235 -13.38 -2.40 -15.34
N GLN A 236 -13.69 -1.85 -14.18
CA GLN A 236 -14.86 -0.99 -13.98
C GLN A 236 -14.74 0.35 -14.71
N LEU A 237 -13.53 0.81 -14.99
CA LEU A 237 -13.26 1.97 -15.86
C LEU A 237 -13.26 1.64 -17.35
N GLY A 238 -13.34 0.36 -17.75
CA GLY A 238 -13.29 -0.10 -19.13
C GLY A 238 -11.91 0.06 -19.79
N VAL A 239 -10.84 -0.04 -18.98
CA VAL A 239 -9.44 0.04 -19.44
C VAL A 239 -8.60 -1.14 -18.88
N PRO A 240 -8.99 -2.40 -19.15
CA PRO A 240 -8.22 -3.56 -18.67
C PRO A 240 -6.81 -3.59 -19.27
N ASN A 241 -5.88 -4.25 -18.56
CA ASN A 241 -4.49 -4.37 -18.97
C ASN A 241 -3.99 -5.81 -18.75
N ALA A 242 -3.56 -6.47 -19.83
CA ALA A 242 -3.16 -7.87 -19.80
C ALA A 242 -1.95 -8.15 -18.90
N GLU A 243 -1.03 -7.20 -18.72
CA GLU A 243 0.13 -7.39 -17.84
C GLU A 243 -0.24 -7.26 -16.35
N ILE A 244 -1.25 -6.42 -16.04
CA ILE A 244 -1.81 -6.36 -14.69
C ILE A 244 -2.55 -7.68 -14.41
N ASP A 245 -3.35 -8.18 -15.35
CA ASP A 245 -4.04 -9.46 -15.23
C ASP A 245 -3.07 -10.62 -15.00
N ARG A 246 -1.99 -10.66 -15.76
CA ARG A 246 -0.93 -11.65 -15.60
C ARG A 246 -0.26 -11.56 -14.23
N THR A 247 0.00 -10.35 -13.75
CA THR A 247 0.59 -10.13 -12.42
C THR A 247 -0.33 -10.67 -11.33
N VAL A 248 -1.62 -10.32 -11.38
CA VAL A 248 -2.62 -10.81 -10.43
C VAL A 248 -2.72 -12.33 -10.47
N GLN A 249 -2.77 -12.93 -11.67
CA GLN A 249 -2.82 -14.39 -11.83
C GLN A 249 -1.62 -15.10 -11.17
N ILE A 250 -0.40 -14.56 -11.31
CA ILE A 250 0.79 -15.13 -10.68
C ILE A 250 0.71 -15.01 -9.16
N VAL A 251 0.25 -13.87 -8.65
CA VAL A 251 0.07 -13.65 -7.22
C VAL A 251 -0.97 -14.63 -6.65
N ASP A 252 -2.12 -14.76 -7.30
CA ASP A 252 -3.18 -15.69 -6.89
C ASP A 252 -2.69 -17.13 -6.87
N GLN A 253 -2.00 -17.57 -7.92
CA GLN A 253 -1.42 -18.89 -7.96
C GLN A 253 -0.46 -19.15 -6.78
N LYS A 254 0.43 -18.19 -6.49
CA LYS A 254 1.39 -18.33 -5.39
C LYS A 254 0.74 -18.34 -4.01
N LEU A 255 -0.30 -17.57 -3.81
CA LEU A 255 -1.06 -17.58 -2.55
C LEU A 255 -1.84 -18.89 -2.39
N ASN A 256 -2.48 -19.40 -3.46
CA ASN A 256 -3.21 -20.65 -3.43
C ASN A 256 -2.31 -21.87 -3.18
N GLU A 257 -1.11 -21.92 -3.78
CA GLU A 257 -0.12 -22.97 -3.51
C GLU A 257 0.22 -23.04 -2.00
N ARG A 258 0.23 -21.91 -1.29
CA ARG A 258 0.52 -21.83 0.14
C ARG A 258 -0.65 -22.21 1.03
N ILE A 259 -1.86 -21.86 0.65
CA ILE A 259 -3.08 -22.27 1.38
C ILE A 259 -3.18 -23.80 1.38
N VAL A 260 -3.05 -24.42 0.21
CA VAL A 260 -3.12 -25.89 0.05
C VAL A 260 -1.99 -26.58 0.83
N ALA A 261 -0.77 -26.05 0.79
CA ALA A 261 0.36 -26.61 1.57
C ALA A 261 0.15 -26.47 3.08
N GLY A 262 -0.47 -25.36 3.55
CA GLY A 262 -0.82 -25.14 4.95
C GLY A 262 -1.92 -26.09 5.46
N GLU A 263 -2.92 -26.35 4.66
CA GLU A 263 -3.99 -27.31 4.98
C GLU A 263 -3.48 -28.77 5.02
N SER A 264 -2.48 -29.09 4.20
CA SER A 264 -1.87 -30.44 4.19
C SER A 264 -0.89 -30.66 5.35
N SER A 265 -0.47 -29.62 6.08
CA SER A 265 0.46 -29.68 7.22
C SER A 265 -0.22 -29.45 8.56
N ALA A 266 -1.53 -29.29 8.63
CA ALA A 266 -2.29 -29.31 9.87
C ALA A 266 -2.47 -30.76 10.37
N PRO A 267 -2.07 -31.09 11.63
CA PRO A 267 -2.18 -32.44 12.19
C PRO A 267 -3.64 -32.86 12.42
#